data_42bef5e24e30774dd33483a1438281b1
#
_entry.id   42bef5e24e30774dd33483a1438281b1
#
_cell.length_a   1.000
_cell.length_b   1.000
_cell.length_c   1.000
_cell.angle_alpha   90.00
_cell.angle_beta   90.00
_cell.angle_gamma   90.00
#
_symmetry.space_group_name_H-M   'P 1'
#
loop_
_entity.id
_entity.type
_entity.pdbx_description
1 polymer ?
#
loop_
_entity_poly.entity_id
_entity_poly.type
_entity_poly.pdbx_seq_one_letter_code
_entity_poly.pdbx_strand_id
1 'polypeptide(L)'
;MIDFITFCDYTGTFAFAISGIRLASAKQFDWFGAYVVGVVTAVGGGTIRDILLNAVPFWMEQASYLIVSALALLFVIAFRKYVIRLNNTFFIFDAIGLGLFVVVGIAKTLDFGFPMWVAIVMGTITGSFGGMMRDILINEEPLIFRKDIYALACVFGGLIYYICMQTSMSAAMIQFVSALSVFLARIIAVKYHISVSVLKGEE
;
A
#
# COMPACT_ATOMS: atom_id res chain seq x y z
N MET A 1 -10.82 -22.02 4.62
CA MET A 1 -11.41 -20.97 3.77
C MET A 1 -10.53 -19.74 3.95
N ILE A 2 -9.97 -19.17 2.87
CA ILE A 2 -9.17 -17.94 2.97
C ILE A 2 -10.14 -16.83 3.37
N ASP A 3 -9.88 -16.14 4.47
CA ASP A 3 -10.69 -14.98 4.85
C ASP A 3 -10.38 -13.77 3.95
N PHE A 4 -11.26 -12.77 3.97
CA PHE A 4 -11.13 -11.62 3.09
C PHE A 4 -9.86 -10.79 3.40
N ILE A 5 -9.43 -10.74 4.65
CA ILE A 5 -8.20 -10.03 5.07
C ILE A 5 -6.96 -10.71 4.49
N THR A 6 -6.88 -12.03 4.59
CA THR A 6 -5.77 -12.79 4.01
C THR A 6 -5.70 -12.60 2.48
N PHE A 7 -6.87 -12.58 1.81
CA PHE A 7 -6.93 -12.27 0.38
C PHE A 7 -6.41 -10.86 0.08
N CYS A 8 -6.84 -9.85 0.86
CA CYS A 8 -6.36 -8.48 0.72
C CYS A 8 -4.84 -8.37 0.94
N ASP A 9 -4.31 -9.10 1.92
CA ASP A 9 -2.89 -9.05 2.28
C ASP A 9 -2.01 -9.61 1.15
N TYR A 10 -2.33 -10.79 0.61
CA TYR A 10 -1.59 -11.35 -0.53
C TYR A 10 -1.76 -10.54 -1.82
N THR A 11 -2.97 -10.06 -2.10
CA THR A 11 -3.24 -9.24 -3.28
C THR A 11 -2.53 -7.88 -3.19
N GLY A 12 -2.54 -7.26 -2.01
CA GLY A 12 -1.81 -6.04 -1.71
C GLY A 12 -0.30 -6.21 -1.86
N THR A 13 0.24 -7.33 -1.32
CA THR A 13 1.66 -7.71 -1.47
C THR A 13 2.04 -7.82 -2.94
N PHE A 14 1.24 -8.53 -3.74
CA PHE A 14 1.50 -8.68 -5.18
C PHE A 14 1.46 -7.34 -5.91
N ALA A 15 0.45 -6.51 -5.64
CA ALA A 15 0.30 -5.20 -6.26
C ALA A 15 1.46 -4.25 -5.90
N PHE A 16 1.82 -4.16 -4.63
CA PHE A 16 2.94 -3.32 -4.18
C PHE A 16 4.29 -3.82 -4.70
N ALA A 17 4.50 -5.14 -4.75
CA ALA A 17 5.71 -5.70 -5.35
C ALA A 17 5.82 -5.29 -6.83
N ILE A 18 4.74 -5.38 -7.62
CA ILE A 18 4.71 -4.91 -9.02
C ILE A 18 5.06 -3.41 -9.09
N SER A 19 4.46 -2.58 -8.24
CA SER A 19 4.73 -1.14 -8.20
C SER A 19 6.22 -0.87 -7.96
N GLY A 20 6.84 -1.52 -6.97
CA GLY A 20 8.26 -1.38 -6.65
C GLY A 20 9.18 -1.87 -7.78
N ILE A 21 8.94 -3.07 -8.29
CA ILE A 21 9.72 -3.67 -9.38
C ILE A 21 9.63 -2.79 -10.64
N ARG A 22 8.45 -2.27 -10.95
CA ARG A 22 8.24 -1.40 -12.12
C ARG A 22 9.09 -0.13 -12.04
N LEU A 23 9.13 0.52 -10.87
CA LEU A 23 9.93 1.73 -10.67
C LEU A 23 11.43 1.43 -10.66
N ALA A 24 11.87 0.37 -10.00
CA ALA A 24 13.26 -0.09 -10.03
C ALA A 24 13.74 -0.40 -11.46
N SER A 25 12.87 -1.02 -12.27
CA SER A 25 13.14 -1.28 -13.68
C SER A 25 13.32 0.01 -14.49
N ALA A 26 12.60 1.09 -14.17
CA ALA A 26 12.79 2.40 -14.80
C ALA A 26 14.15 3.03 -14.46
N LYS A 27 14.73 2.69 -13.32
CA LYS A 27 16.06 3.10 -12.86
C LYS A 27 17.17 2.15 -13.31
N GLN A 28 16.84 1.17 -14.18
CA GLN A 28 17.78 0.18 -14.73
C GLN A 28 18.45 -0.71 -13.67
N PHE A 29 17.77 -0.98 -12.56
CA PHE A 29 18.22 -1.95 -11.58
C PHE A 29 18.22 -3.36 -12.22
N ASP A 30 19.16 -4.20 -11.79
CA ASP A 30 19.17 -5.61 -12.16
C ASP A 30 17.95 -6.36 -11.56
N TRP A 31 17.79 -7.63 -11.91
CA TRP A 31 16.66 -8.42 -11.46
C TRP A 31 16.61 -8.60 -9.93
N PHE A 32 17.79 -8.74 -9.32
CA PHE A 32 17.87 -8.89 -7.86
C PHE A 32 17.54 -7.57 -7.16
N GLY A 33 18.12 -6.46 -7.60
CA GLY A 33 17.81 -5.13 -7.08
C GLY A 33 16.33 -4.77 -7.26
N ALA A 34 15.73 -5.07 -8.42
CA ALA A 34 14.30 -4.87 -8.66
C ALA A 34 13.44 -5.74 -7.73
N TYR A 35 13.83 -7.00 -7.50
CA TYR A 35 13.17 -7.89 -6.54
C TYR A 35 13.23 -7.32 -5.12
N VAL A 36 14.41 -6.87 -4.66
CA VAL A 36 14.59 -6.28 -3.33
C VAL A 36 13.68 -5.05 -3.14
N VAL A 37 13.65 -4.14 -4.12
CA VAL A 37 12.75 -2.97 -4.08
C VAL A 37 11.29 -3.42 -4.02
N GLY A 38 10.92 -4.43 -4.80
CA GLY A 38 9.58 -5.01 -4.78
C GLY A 38 9.20 -5.58 -3.40
N VAL A 39 10.08 -6.38 -2.81
CA VAL A 39 9.87 -6.94 -1.46
C VAL A 39 9.73 -5.83 -0.42
N VAL A 40 10.68 -4.87 -0.39
CA VAL A 40 10.62 -3.77 0.58
C VAL A 40 9.34 -2.94 0.42
N THR A 41 8.89 -2.70 -0.81
CA THR A 41 7.62 -2.02 -1.06
C THR A 41 6.45 -2.82 -0.51
N ALA A 42 6.45 -4.14 -0.73
CA ALA A 42 5.33 -5.02 -0.37
C ALA A 42 5.23 -5.27 1.13
N VAL A 43 6.36 -5.45 1.83
CA VAL A 43 6.34 -5.83 3.25
C VAL A 43 6.70 -4.69 4.21
N GLY A 44 7.26 -3.58 3.71
CA GLY A 44 7.82 -2.52 4.54
C GLY A 44 6.81 -1.86 5.46
N GLY A 45 5.65 -1.48 4.95
CA GLY A 45 4.60 -0.85 5.76
C GLY A 45 4.05 -1.78 6.85
N GLY A 46 3.80 -3.05 6.50
CA GLY A 46 3.36 -4.07 7.46
C GLY A 46 4.43 -4.42 8.50
N THR A 47 5.71 -4.36 8.11
CA THR A 47 6.84 -4.55 9.05
C THR A 47 6.85 -3.46 10.11
N ILE A 48 6.73 -2.19 9.73
CA ILE A 48 6.67 -1.08 10.68
C ILE A 48 5.45 -1.22 11.59
N ARG A 49 4.28 -1.53 11.02
CA ARG A 49 3.08 -1.82 11.82
C ARG A 49 3.36 -2.89 12.87
N ASP A 50 3.89 -4.03 12.47
CA ASP A 50 4.09 -5.16 13.37
C ASP A 50 5.09 -4.83 14.49
N ILE A 51 6.18 -4.12 14.18
CA ILE A 51 7.12 -3.63 15.19
C ILE A 51 6.42 -2.69 16.19
N LEU A 52 5.61 -1.76 15.72
CA LEU A 52 4.86 -0.82 16.58
C LEU A 52 3.81 -1.54 17.45
N LEU A 53 3.26 -2.66 16.96
CA LEU A 53 2.33 -3.52 17.72
C LEU A 53 3.06 -4.51 18.62
N ASN A 54 4.39 -4.48 18.70
CA ASN A 54 5.23 -5.44 19.42
C ASN A 54 4.99 -6.89 18.95
N ALA A 55 4.80 -7.08 17.65
CA ALA A 55 4.59 -8.36 16.99
C ALA A 55 5.79 -8.70 16.09
N VAL A 56 5.98 -9.98 15.83
CA VAL A 56 6.94 -10.44 14.82
C VAL A 56 6.45 -10.01 13.44
N PRO A 57 7.31 -9.43 12.57
CA PRO A 57 6.93 -9.09 11.20
C PRO A 57 6.36 -10.31 10.47
N PHE A 58 5.18 -10.17 9.89
CA PHE A 58 4.38 -11.26 9.30
C PHE A 58 5.12 -12.09 8.25
N TRP A 59 5.99 -11.47 7.47
CA TRP A 59 6.78 -12.16 6.43
C TRP A 59 7.91 -13.03 7.02
N MET A 60 8.33 -12.79 8.26
CA MET A 60 9.30 -13.65 8.96
C MET A 60 8.66 -14.96 9.43
N GLU A 61 7.37 -14.96 9.69
CA GLU A 61 6.61 -16.16 10.05
C GLU A 61 6.15 -16.94 8.80
N GLN A 62 5.93 -16.25 7.67
CA GLN A 62 5.37 -16.83 6.46
C GLN A 62 6.18 -16.43 5.22
N ALA A 63 7.03 -17.33 4.74
CA ALA A 63 7.83 -17.12 3.53
C ALA A 63 6.99 -16.90 2.24
N SER A 64 5.69 -17.19 2.29
CA SER A 64 4.75 -16.99 1.17
C SER A 64 4.75 -15.54 0.64
N TYR A 65 4.97 -14.54 1.49
CA TYR A 65 5.05 -13.13 1.06
C TYR A 65 6.25 -12.86 0.16
N LEU A 66 7.39 -13.48 0.43
CA LEU A 66 8.57 -13.40 -0.43
C LEU A 66 8.33 -14.14 -1.75
N ILE A 67 7.63 -15.29 -1.71
CA ILE A 67 7.25 -16.03 -2.92
C ILE A 67 6.29 -15.21 -3.78
N VAL A 68 5.27 -14.57 -3.18
CA VAL A 68 4.32 -13.70 -3.91
C VAL A 68 5.05 -12.52 -4.56
N SER A 69 6.04 -11.93 -3.87
CA SER A 69 6.88 -10.88 -4.44
C SER A 69 7.76 -11.39 -5.59
N ALA A 70 8.26 -12.64 -5.52
CA ALA A 70 8.98 -13.27 -6.62
C ALA A 70 8.07 -13.56 -7.83
N LEU A 71 6.82 -14.01 -7.58
CA LEU A 71 5.82 -14.15 -8.63
C LEU A 71 5.48 -12.81 -9.30
N ALA A 72 5.45 -11.72 -8.53
CA ALA A 72 5.29 -10.37 -9.08
C ALA A 72 6.46 -9.99 -10.00
N LEU A 73 7.69 -10.34 -9.66
CA LEU A 73 8.85 -10.15 -10.54
C LEU A 73 8.68 -10.92 -11.84
N LEU A 74 8.35 -12.21 -11.76
CA LEU A 74 8.11 -13.04 -12.95
C LEU A 74 6.99 -12.47 -13.82
N PHE A 75 5.92 -11.98 -13.18
CA PHE A 75 4.82 -11.31 -13.88
C PHE A 75 5.31 -10.06 -14.63
N VAL A 76 6.07 -9.18 -13.99
CA VAL A 76 6.60 -7.97 -14.63
C VAL A 76 7.54 -8.34 -15.79
N ILE A 77 8.38 -9.37 -15.66
CA ILE A 77 9.26 -9.84 -16.74
C ILE A 77 8.43 -10.37 -17.91
N ALA A 78 7.46 -11.24 -17.65
CA ALA A 78 6.63 -11.86 -18.69
C ALA A 78 5.78 -10.82 -19.45
N PHE A 79 5.20 -9.88 -18.73
CA PHE A 79 4.32 -8.83 -19.28
C PHE A 79 5.03 -7.49 -19.50
N ARG A 80 6.36 -7.50 -19.58
CA ARG A 80 7.21 -6.30 -19.71
C ARG A 80 6.69 -5.28 -20.73
N LYS A 81 6.27 -5.74 -21.92
CA LYS A 81 5.77 -4.87 -22.99
C LYS A 81 4.53 -4.07 -22.58
N TYR A 82 3.65 -4.65 -21.75
CA TYR A 82 2.42 -4.01 -21.29
C TYR A 82 2.66 -3.19 -20.02
N VAL A 83 3.31 -3.78 -19.03
CA VAL A 83 3.53 -3.17 -17.71
C VAL A 83 4.47 -1.98 -17.78
N ILE A 84 5.53 -2.03 -18.61
CA ILE A 84 6.51 -0.92 -18.74
C ILE A 84 6.03 0.16 -19.70
N ARG A 85 5.28 -0.20 -20.74
CA ARG A 85 4.83 0.74 -21.78
C ARG A 85 3.71 1.67 -21.31
N LEU A 86 2.91 1.26 -20.34
CA LEU A 86 1.86 2.07 -19.75
C LEU A 86 2.46 2.94 -18.64
N ASN A 87 2.68 4.22 -18.90
CA ASN A 87 3.29 5.17 -17.97
C ASN A 87 2.64 5.22 -16.57
N ASN A 88 1.36 4.85 -16.47
CA ASN A 88 0.60 4.91 -15.23
C ASN A 88 0.46 3.55 -14.51
N THR A 89 1.12 2.48 -14.99
CA THR A 89 0.94 1.13 -14.42
C THR A 89 1.36 1.06 -12.96
N PHE A 90 2.52 1.66 -12.61
CA PHE A 90 2.98 1.68 -11.22
C PHE A 90 1.96 2.34 -10.29
N PHE A 91 1.35 3.44 -10.74
CA PHE A 91 0.35 4.19 -9.98
C PHE A 91 -0.90 3.36 -9.68
N ILE A 92 -1.39 2.60 -10.66
CA ILE A 92 -2.59 1.75 -10.48
C ILE A 92 -2.29 0.65 -9.46
N PHE A 93 -1.15 -0.05 -9.58
CA PHE A 93 -0.76 -1.07 -8.62
C PHE A 93 -0.47 -0.50 -7.24
N ASP A 94 0.15 0.68 -7.16
CA ASP A 94 0.35 1.41 -5.91
C ASP A 94 -0.99 1.77 -5.26
N ALA A 95 -1.95 2.31 -6.00
CA ALA A 95 -3.27 2.66 -5.47
C ALA A 95 -4.08 1.44 -4.99
N ILE A 96 -3.98 0.29 -5.70
CA ILE A 96 -4.59 -0.97 -5.26
C ILE A 96 -3.96 -1.42 -3.95
N GLY A 97 -2.63 -1.53 -3.89
CA GLY A 97 -1.91 -1.96 -2.70
C GLY A 97 -2.17 -1.05 -1.51
N LEU A 98 -2.21 0.27 -1.73
CA LEU A 98 -2.52 1.27 -0.71
C LEU A 98 -3.88 1.00 -0.06
N GLY A 99 -4.94 0.83 -0.86
CA GLY A 99 -6.28 0.57 -0.35
C GLY A 99 -6.39 -0.72 0.44
N LEU A 100 -5.79 -1.81 -0.08
CA LEU A 100 -5.81 -3.10 0.57
C LEU A 100 -5.02 -3.08 1.90
N PHE A 101 -3.85 -2.47 1.94
CA PHE A 101 -3.03 -2.43 3.14
C PHE A 101 -3.54 -1.48 4.22
N VAL A 102 -4.27 -0.42 3.86
CA VAL A 102 -4.99 0.39 4.85
C VAL A 102 -5.96 -0.49 5.64
N VAL A 103 -6.73 -1.30 4.95
CA VAL A 103 -7.73 -2.19 5.57
C VAL A 103 -7.08 -3.29 6.40
N VAL A 104 -6.03 -3.93 5.89
CA VAL A 104 -5.25 -4.94 6.63
C VAL A 104 -4.64 -4.33 7.89
N GLY A 105 -4.09 -3.12 7.79
CA GLY A 105 -3.50 -2.42 8.93
C GLY A 105 -4.53 -2.05 9.99
N ILE A 106 -5.71 -1.57 9.58
CA ILE A 106 -6.81 -1.26 10.50
C ILE A 106 -7.29 -2.53 11.21
N ALA A 107 -7.62 -3.58 10.46
CA ALA A 107 -8.15 -4.82 11.01
C ALA A 107 -7.18 -5.42 12.03
N LYS A 108 -5.91 -5.60 11.66
CA LYS A 108 -4.89 -6.15 12.57
C LYS A 108 -4.71 -5.31 13.83
N THR A 109 -4.75 -3.99 13.73
CA THR A 109 -4.60 -3.10 14.90
C THR A 109 -5.80 -3.21 15.84
N LEU A 110 -7.02 -3.34 15.30
CA LEU A 110 -8.22 -3.58 16.09
C LEU A 110 -8.19 -4.95 16.79
N ASP A 111 -7.68 -6.00 16.12
CA ASP A 111 -7.51 -7.34 16.70
C ASP A 111 -6.52 -7.34 17.87
N PHE A 112 -5.54 -6.43 17.89
CA PHE A 112 -4.66 -6.18 19.03
C PHE A 112 -5.32 -5.37 20.16
N GLY A 113 -6.59 -4.99 20.02
CA GLY A 113 -7.37 -4.28 21.06
C GLY A 113 -7.13 -2.77 21.11
N PHE A 114 -6.47 -2.18 20.13
CA PHE A 114 -6.26 -0.73 20.07
C PHE A 114 -7.53 0.01 19.61
N PRO A 115 -7.72 1.27 20.06
CA PRO A 115 -8.88 2.07 19.66
C PRO A 115 -8.80 2.47 18.17
N MET A 116 -9.96 2.80 17.60
CA MET A 116 -10.12 3.09 16.16
C MET A 116 -9.18 4.19 15.65
N TRP A 117 -8.93 5.24 16.40
CA TRP A 117 -8.02 6.31 15.96
C TRP A 117 -6.59 5.80 15.75
N VAL A 118 -6.11 4.88 16.64
CA VAL A 118 -4.82 4.20 16.45
C VAL A 118 -4.87 3.31 15.22
N ALA A 119 -5.97 2.56 15.03
CA ALA A 119 -6.14 1.69 13.89
C ALA A 119 -6.10 2.46 12.55
N ILE A 120 -6.69 3.66 12.47
CA ILE A 120 -6.61 4.53 11.29
C ILE A 120 -5.17 4.98 11.03
N VAL A 121 -4.43 5.39 12.05
CA VAL A 121 -3.02 5.77 11.92
C VAL A 121 -2.19 4.57 11.45
N MET A 122 -2.38 3.40 12.06
CA MET A 122 -1.65 2.18 11.71
C MET A 122 -2.00 1.67 10.31
N GLY A 123 -3.26 1.79 9.90
CA GLY A 123 -3.68 1.53 8.52
C GLY A 123 -2.99 2.47 7.53
N THR A 124 -2.91 3.76 7.86
CA THR A 124 -2.20 4.76 7.05
C THR A 124 -0.71 4.42 6.95
N ILE A 125 -0.05 4.07 8.05
CA ILE A 125 1.34 3.62 8.06
C ILE A 125 1.49 2.37 7.19
N THR A 126 0.65 1.35 7.41
CA THR A 126 0.73 0.08 6.67
C THR A 126 0.61 0.31 5.16
N GLY A 127 -0.32 1.15 4.74
CA GLY A 127 -0.52 1.47 3.33
C GLY A 127 0.59 2.34 2.74
N SER A 128 1.02 3.39 3.41
CA SER A 128 1.87 4.41 2.80
C SER A 128 3.38 4.18 2.94
N PHE A 129 3.85 3.53 4.00
CA PHE A 129 5.29 3.41 4.27
C PHE A 129 6.01 2.49 3.30
N GLY A 130 5.35 1.44 2.78
CA GLY A 130 5.94 0.61 1.74
C GLY A 130 6.33 1.41 0.50
N GLY A 131 5.43 2.28 0.03
CA GLY A 131 5.70 3.21 -1.06
C GLY A 131 6.76 4.26 -0.72
N MET A 132 6.77 4.77 0.51
CA MET A 132 7.79 5.71 0.96
C MET A 132 9.19 5.06 0.96
N MET A 133 9.34 3.86 1.49
CA MET A 133 10.61 3.13 1.47
C MET A 133 11.07 2.83 0.04
N ARG A 134 10.15 2.43 -0.84
CA ARG A 134 10.41 2.26 -2.27
C ARG A 134 11.02 3.50 -2.89
N ASP A 135 10.37 4.66 -2.70
CA ASP A 135 10.79 5.90 -3.33
C ASP A 135 12.18 6.32 -2.82
N ILE A 136 12.46 6.15 -1.52
CA ILE A 136 13.79 6.39 -0.94
C ILE A 136 14.85 5.45 -1.58
N LEU A 137 14.56 4.15 -1.73
CA LEU A 137 15.49 3.18 -2.30
C LEU A 137 15.85 3.48 -3.76
N ILE A 138 14.93 4.05 -4.52
CA ILE A 138 15.16 4.44 -5.91
C ILE A 138 15.63 5.89 -6.07
N ASN A 139 15.93 6.56 -4.96
CA ASN A 139 16.36 7.97 -4.91
C ASN A 139 15.36 8.92 -5.58
N GLU A 140 14.08 8.76 -5.22
CA GLU A 140 12.99 9.66 -5.61
C GLU A 140 12.38 10.34 -4.38
N GLU A 141 11.82 11.52 -4.56
CA GLU A 141 11.04 12.17 -3.50
C GLU A 141 9.80 11.31 -3.19
N PRO A 142 9.62 10.87 -1.91
CA PRO A 142 8.48 10.04 -1.56
C PRO A 142 7.14 10.72 -1.85
N LEU A 143 6.18 9.97 -2.40
CA LEU A 143 4.83 10.45 -2.73
C LEU A 143 4.11 11.09 -1.53
N ILE A 144 4.41 10.64 -0.32
CA ILE A 144 3.81 11.18 0.91
C ILE A 144 4.21 12.65 1.17
N PHE A 145 5.36 13.09 0.66
CA PHE A 145 5.87 14.46 0.82
C PHE A 145 5.55 15.35 -0.38
N ARG A 146 5.07 14.76 -1.46
CA ARG A 146 4.62 15.52 -2.63
C ARG A 146 3.26 16.17 -2.35
N LYS A 147 2.84 17.06 -3.22
CA LYS A 147 1.51 17.70 -3.16
C LYS A 147 0.35 16.72 -3.36
N ASP A 148 0.64 15.47 -3.65
CA ASP A 148 -0.33 14.43 -3.98
C ASP A 148 -1.15 14.01 -2.75
N ILE A 149 -2.43 13.74 -2.94
CA ILE A 149 -3.29 13.12 -1.93
C ILE A 149 -2.90 11.63 -1.85
N TYR A 150 -1.91 11.30 -1.01
CA TYR A 150 -1.41 9.93 -0.81
C TYR A 150 -1.83 9.39 0.57
N ALA A 151 -1.18 9.83 1.64
CA ALA A 151 -1.54 9.41 3.00
C ALA A 151 -2.94 9.91 3.42
N LEU A 152 -3.38 11.06 2.91
CA LEU A 152 -4.74 11.56 3.16
C LEU A 152 -5.81 10.63 2.57
N ALA A 153 -5.55 9.96 1.46
CA ALA A 153 -6.47 8.94 0.94
C ALA A 153 -6.59 7.75 1.91
N CYS A 154 -5.48 7.37 2.58
CA CYS A 154 -5.49 6.32 3.59
C CYS A 154 -6.34 6.72 4.81
N VAL A 155 -6.15 7.95 5.31
CA VAL A 155 -6.95 8.50 6.43
C VAL A 155 -8.42 8.54 6.04
N PHE A 156 -8.75 9.01 4.83
CA PHE A 156 -10.13 9.01 4.31
C PHE A 156 -10.73 7.60 4.30
N GLY A 157 -10.00 6.60 3.79
CA GLY A 157 -10.45 5.21 3.81
C GLY A 157 -10.65 4.68 5.23
N GLY A 158 -9.80 5.06 6.17
CA GLY A 158 -9.96 4.71 7.59
C GLY A 158 -11.20 5.33 8.22
N LEU A 159 -11.54 6.58 7.85
CA LEU A 159 -12.80 7.22 8.30
C LEU A 159 -14.02 6.50 7.70
N ILE A 160 -13.97 6.10 6.43
CA ILE A 160 -15.04 5.30 5.82
C ILE A 160 -15.18 3.95 6.52
N TYR A 161 -14.06 3.28 6.86
CA TYR A 161 -14.07 2.06 7.65
C TYR A 161 -14.82 2.25 8.97
N TYR A 162 -14.50 3.32 9.71
CA TYR A 162 -15.16 3.65 10.98
C TYR A 162 -16.66 3.91 10.81
N ILE A 163 -17.06 4.68 9.80
CA ILE A 163 -18.48 4.96 9.52
C ILE A 163 -19.22 3.66 9.17
N CYS A 164 -18.65 2.81 8.33
CA CYS A 164 -19.25 1.52 7.95
C CYS A 164 -19.39 0.58 9.16
N MET A 165 -18.48 0.61 10.14
CA MET A 165 -18.59 -0.16 11.37
C MET A 165 -19.82 0.20 12.22
N GLN A 166 -20.37 1.42 12.07
CA GLN A 166 -21.60 1.82 12.76
C GLN A 166 -22.87 1.26 12.10
N THR A 167 -22.72 0.58 10.97
CA THR A 167 -23.83 -0.03 10.23
C THR A 167 -23.86 -1.54 10.47
N SER A 168 -24.93 -2.22 10.01
CA SER A 168 -25.07 -3.69 10.08
C SER A 168 -24.35 -4.42 8.94
N MET A 169 -23.33 -3.81 8.31
CA MET A 169 -22.57 -4.43 7.22
C MET A 169 -21.67 -5.55 7.75
N SER A 170 -21.46 -6.59 6.93
CA SER A 170 -20.49 -7.63 7.27
C SER A 170 -19.05 -7.06 7.25
N ALA A 171 -18.15 -7.66 8.04
CA ALA A 171 -16.75 -7.23 8.10
C ALA A 171 -16.09 -7.18 6.71
N ALA A 172 -16.32 -8.19 5.87
CA ALA A 172 -15.80 -8.22 4.50
C ALA A 172 -16.31 -7.05 3.64
N MET A 173 -17.58 -6.64 3.81
CA MET A 173 -18.15 -5.51 3.08
C MET A 173 -17.56 -4.19 3.56
N ILE A 174 -17.38 -4.00 4.88
CA ILE A 174 -16.72 -2.82 5.45
C ILE A 174 -15.30 -2.68 4.88
N GLN A 175 -14.55 -3.77 4.87
CA GLN A 175 -13.20 -3.83 4.36
C GLN A 175 -13.13 -3.51 2.86
N PHE A 176 -14.04 -4.10 2.07
CA PHE A 176 -14.12 -3.85 0.63
C PHE A 176 -14.45 -2.40 0.31
N VAL A 177 -15.47 -1.81 0.96
CA VAL A 177 -15.89 -0.41 0.74
C VAL A 177 -14.77 0.54 1.14
N SER A 178 -14.10 0.29 2.26
CA SER A 178 -12.96 1.09 2.70
C SER A 178 -11.79 1.03 1.70
N ALA A 179 -11.35 -0.17 1.29
CA ALA A 179 -10.28 -0.32 0.31
C ALA A 179 -10.62 0.36 -1.02
N LEU A 180 -11.85 0.19 -1.50
CA LEU A 180 -12.33 0.82 -2.73
C LEU A 180 -12.35 2.35 -2.61
N SER A 181 -12.72 2.90 -1.44
CA SER A 181 -12.72 4.35 -1.22
C SER A 181 -11.32 4.96 -1.30
N VAL A 182 -10.31 4.29 -0.74
CA VAL A 182 -8.89 4.71 -0.88
C VAL A 182 -8.46 4.69 -2.36
N PHE A 183 -8.74 3.59 -3.06
CA PHE A 183 -8.41 3.44 -4.47
C PHE A 183 -9.05 4.53 -5.32
N LEU A 184 -10.35 4.77 -5.16
CA LEU A 184 -11.09 5.80 -5.89
C LEU A 184 -10.58 7.21 -5.56
N ALA A 185 -10.32 7.50 -4.29
CA ALA A 185 -9.75 8.78 -3.89
C ALA A 185 -8.40 9.05 -4.58
N ARG A 186 -7.53 8.02 -4.70
CA ARG A 186 -6.26 8.11 -5.43
C ARG A 186 -6.46 8.36 -6.92
N ILE A 187 -7.34 7.59 -7.56
CA ILE A 187 -7.63 7.76 -9.00
C ILE A 187 -8.19 9.16 -9.28
N ILE A 188 -9.13 9.63 -8.48
CA ILE A 188 -9.74 10.96 -8.62
C ILE A 188 -8.70 12.05 -8.41
N ALA A 189 -7.90 11.95 -7.35
CA ALA A 189 -6.88 12.94 -7.04
C ALA A 189 -5.88 13.12 -8.20
N VAL A 190 -5.39 12.03 -8.76
CA VAL A 190 -4.45 12.08 -9.90
C VAL A 190 -5.12 12.54 -11.17
N LYS A 191 -6.33 12.06 -11.47
CA LYS A 191 -7.06 12.43 -12.69
C LYS A 191 -7.40 13.92 -12.74
N TYR A 192 -7.77 14.51 -11.61
CA TYR A 192 -8.17 15.91 -11.50
C TYR A 192 -7.08 16.83 -10.94
N HIS A 193 -5.86 16.31 -10.77
CA HIS A 193 -4.72 17.06 -10.24
C HIS A 193 -5.02 17.74 -8.89
N ILE A 194 -5.80 17.05 -8.03
CA ILE A 194 -6.15 17.56 -6.71
C ILE A 194 -4.90 17.47 -5.82
N SER A 195 -4.46 18.60 -5.32
CA SER A 195 -3.25 18.71 -4.52
C SER A 195 -3.51 19.45 -3.21
N VAL A 196 -2.66 19.19 -2.21
CA VAL A 196 -2.67 19.92 -0.94
C VAL A 196 -1.80 21.18 -1.07
N SER A 197 -2.27 22.27 -0.47
CA SER A 197 -1.52 23.53 -0.46
C SER A 197 -0.16 23.34 0.22
N VAL A 198 0.89 23.94 -0.36
CA VAL A 198 2.23 23.95 0.22
C VAL A 198 2.27 24.99 1.34
N LEU A 199 2.87 24.62 2.49
CA LEU A 199 3.29 25.60 3.47
C LEU A 199 4.43 26.42 2.85
N LYS A 200 4.14 27.67 2.47
CA LYS A 200 5.17 28.59 2.03
C LYS A 200 5.93 29.07 3.27
N GLY A 201 7.24 28.79 3.30
CA GLY A 201 8.13 29.53 4.21
C GLY A 201 8.13 31.01 3.80
N GLU A 202 8.17 31.90 4.77
CA GLU A 202 8.51 33.30 4.49
C GLU A 202 9.97 33.33 3.98
N GLU A 203 10.19 33.87 2.78
CA GLU A 203 11.51 34.19 2.26
C GLU A 203 12.07 35.43 2.97
#